data_dbc7a22e112deb7597cd33241817c1d8
#
_entry.id   dbc7a22e112deb7597cd33241817c1d8
#
_cell.length_a   1.000
_cell.length_b   1.000
_cell.length_c   1.000
_cell.angle_alpha   90.00
_cell.angle_beta   90.00
_cell.angle_gamma   90.00
#
_symmetry.space_group_name_H-M   'P 1'
#
loop_
_entity.id
_entity.type
_entity.pdbx_description
1 polymer ?
#
loop_
_entity_poly.entity_id
_entity_poly.type
_entity_poly.pdbx_seq_one_letter_code
_entity_poly.pdbx_strand_id
1 'polypeptide(L)'
;MSDLNVNWKDGVGEVTDQPLTVSPGSGTGNAPVSFGSVMNKGLDRTLELEITTPKGVKKTLTVNQEGCRQAYITSDGKRWLTSDNRVYGVLKSDAPCQCNYTCPGVFYVRPDGSITDEPSNDCIGVVLNAQGKRFMIEKNEDSNESYVIAGSGKDSTYVFYWGEYNTDQTGITNYNKAFGDDVYGYLKSESGSYNGTPNLPTNVTALTNGALSDWKGEANSNVLKRVTTGGGSYTSYATIGHVLNTFLASADAKGYDDWYIPSCGQLSLIYMYLISVNNALLAIGGQQFNTSTIYWSSSEASTKKAWYVNFSNGRVDSGYAIASSIKNDRYRVRFIRDILP
;
A
#
# COMPACT_ATOMS: atom_id res chain seq x y z
N MET A 1 24.90 34.57 25.65
CA MET A 1 23.93 33.80 24.83
C MET A 1 24.26 32.34 25.01
N SER A 2 23.31 31.56 25.42
CA SER A 2 23.47 30.11 25.46
C SER A 2 23.00 29.55 24.13
N ASP A 3 23.88 28.87 23.40
CA ASP A 3 23.54 28.18 22.18
C ASP A 3 22.90 26.83 22.55
N LEU A 4 21.70 26.58 22.04
CA LEU A 4 21.03 25.30 22.16
C LEU A 4 21.35 24.47 20.93
N ASN A 5 22.08 23.36 21.12
CA ASN A 5 22.27 22.36 20.08
C ASN A 5 21.42 21.13 20.41
N VAL A 6 20.56 20.77 19.51
CA VAL A 6 19.78 19.53 19.60
C VAL A 6 20.47 18.47 18.78
N ASN A 7 21.11 17.52 19.46
CA ASN A 7 21.69 16.34 18.83
C ASN A 7 20.70 15.18 18.93
N TRP A 8 20.31 14.67 17.78
CA TRP A 8 19.43 13.54 17.65
C TRP A 8 20.25 12.25 17.66
N LYS A 9 20.20 11.50 18.75
CA LYS A 9 20.63 10.11 18.73
C LYS A 9 19.38 9.25 18.63
N ASP A 10 19.01 8.97 17.41
CA ASP A 10 18.05 7.94 17.12
C ASP A 10 18.80 6.65 16.85
N GLY A 11 18.68 5.68 17.73
CA GLY A 11 19.25 4.35 17.50
C GLY A 11 18.55 3.58 16.39
N VAL A 12 17.43 4.09 15.83
CA VAL A 12 16.55 3.28 15.02
C VAL A 12 15.71 4.14 14.06
N GLY A 13 16.33 4.77 13.05
CA GLY A 13 15.60 5.42 11.99
C GLY A 13 15.81 6.91 11.85
N GLU A 14 15.31 7.49 10.79
CA GLU A 14 15.48 8.89 10.45
C GLU A 14 14.48 9.77 11.18
N VAL A 15 14.97 10.82 11.81
CA VAL A 15 14.12 11.88 12.35
C VAL A 15 13.91 12.92 11.25
N THR A 16 12.76 12.87 10.60
CA THR A 16 12.41 13.80 9.53
C THR A 16 11.78 15.10 10.03
N ASP A 17 11.31 15.13 11.29
CA ASP A 17 10.60 16.25 11.88
C ASP A 17 11.40 16.82 13.07
N GLN A 18 11.28 18.13 13.33
CA GLN A 18 11.75 18.72 14.58
C GLN A 18 10.82 18.26 15.72
N PRO A 19 11.21 17.25 16.51
CA PRO A 19 10.32 16.64 17.49
C PRO A 19 10.19 17.45 18.77
N LEU A 20 11.08 18.42 18.99
CA LEU A 20 11.03 19.34 20.12
C LEU A 20 11.15 20.79 19.66
N THR A 21 10.28 21.62 20.20
CA THR A 21 10.43 23.07 20.17
C THR A 21 10.92 23.55 21.52
N VAL A 22 11.86 24.47 21.53
CA VAL A 22 12.40 25.07 22.75
C VAL A 22 12.11 26.55 22.73
N SER A 23 11.49 27.05 23.78
CA SER A 23 11.17 28.47 23.90
C SER A 23 11.42 28.99 25.34
N PRO A 24 12.19 30.06 25.49
CA PRO A 24 12.98 30.76 24.48
C PRO A 24 14.23 29.94 24.09
N GLY A 25 14.67 30.01 22.83
CA GLY A 25 15.88 29.35 22.35
C GLY A 25 17.18 29.94 22.86
N SER A 26 17.11 31.11 23.50
CA SER A 26 18.23 31.76 24.19
C SER A 26 17.71 32.67 25.32
N GLY A 27 18.49 32.83 26.37
CA GLY A 27 18.08 33.69 27.50
C GLY A 27 19.26 34.04 28.40
N THR A 28 19.06 35.00 29.31
CA THR A 28 20.03 35.38 30.35
C THR A 28 19.42 35.20 31.73
N GLY A 29 20.22 34.71 32.69
CA GLY A 29 19.77 34.47 34.07
C GLY A 29 18.95 33.19 34.23
N ASN A 30 18.08 33.15 35.23
CA ASN A 30 17.24 31.98 35.58
C ASN A 30 15.89 32.01 34.84
N ALA A 31 15.91 32.16 33.53
CA ALA A 31 14.66 32.12 32.75
C ALA A 31 14.13 30.68 32.62
N PRO A 32 12.81 30.46 32.78
CA PRO A 32 12.22 29.18 32.52
C PRO A 32 12.31 28.85 31.02
N VAL A 33 12.66 27.60 30.68
CA VAL A 33 12.67 27.11 29.32
C VAL A 33 11.55 26.11 29.17
N SER A 34 10.66 26.35 28.21
CA SER A 34 9.56 25.45 27.90
C SER A 34 9.91 24.58 26.72
N PHE A 35 9.56 23.31 26.83
CA PHE A 35 9.72 22.33 25.76
C PHE A 35 8.34 21.94 25.25
N GLY A 36 8.13 22.10 23.94
CA GLY A 36 6.98 21.52 23.23
C GLY A 36 7.42 20.28 22.48
N SER A 37 6.64 19.22 22.51
CA SER A 37 6.89 18.02 21.69
C SER A 37 5.74 17.81 20.73
N VAL A 38 6.06 17.39 19.50
CA VAL A 38 5.08 16.86 18.57
C VAL A 38 4.97 15.35 18.76
N MET A 39 3.79 14.79 18.46
CA MET A 39 3.54 13.35 18.55
C MET A 39 4.58 12.60 17.71
N ASN A 40 5.23 11.61 18.33
CA ASN A 40 6.12 10.71 17.62
C ASN A 40 5.30 9.64 16.90
N LYS A 41 5.15 9.78 15.59
CA LYS A 41 4.45 8.80 14.73
C LYS A 41 5.33 7.62 14.30
N GLY A 42 6.57 7.58 14.75
CA GLY A 42 7.54 6.53 14.46
C GLY A 42 7.77 5.57 15.63
N LEU A 43 8.96 5.01 15.67
CA LEU A 43 9.45 4.18 16.77
C LEU A 43 9.79 5.04 17.99
N ASP A 44 9.93 4.39 19.15
CA ASP A 44 10.47 5.04 20.34
C ASP A 44 11.82 5.67 20.04
N ARG A 45 12.04 6.86 20.53
CA ARG A 45 13.31 7.58 20.30
C ARG A 45 13.78 8.29 21.56
N THR A 46 15.07 8.43 21.65
CA THR A 46 15.75 9.20 22.70
C THR A 46 16.34 10.44 22.06
N LEU A 47 16.06 11.59 22.63
CA LEU A 47 16.52 12.90 22.18
C LEU A 47 17.49 13.45 23.23
N GLU A 48 18.63 13.95 22.80
CA GLU A 48 19.56 14.64 23.66
C GLU A 48 19.59 16.13 23.33
N LEU A 49 19.27 16.95 24.32
CA LEU A 49 19.33 18.39 24.25
C LEU A 49 20.60 18.87 25.00
N GLU A 50 21.54 19.44 24.28
CA GLU A 50 22.72 20.03 24.90
C GLU A 50 22.51 21.53 25.12
N ILE A 51 22.59 21.95 26.37
CA ILE A 51 22.53 23.35 26.78
C ILE A 51 23.96 23.81 27.06
N THR A 52 24.46 24.79 26.33
CA THR A 52 25.78 25.35 26.52
C THR A 52 25.68 26.77 27.07
N THR A 53 26.35 27.05 28.18
CA THR A 53 26.45 28.40 28.74
C THR A 53 27.53 29.22 28.02
N PRO A 54 27.51 30.57 28.12
CA PRO A 54 28.55 31.41 27.53
C PRO A 54 29.95 31.11 28.06
N LYS A 55 30.08 30.46 29.21
CA LYS A 55 31.35 30.03 29.80
C LYS A 55 31.80 28.65 29.34
N GLY A 56 31.09 28.06 28.35
CA GLY A 56 31.39 26.74 27.80
C GLY A 56 30.94 25.55 28.68
N VAL A 57 30.20 25.78 29.75
CA VAL A 57 29.66 24.68 30.55
C VAL A 57 28.50 24.05 29.79
N LYS A 58 28.57 22.76 29.59
CA LYS A 58 27.58 21.96 28.88
C LYS A 58 26.75 21.16 29.86
N LYS A 59 25.44 21.07 29.60
CA LYS A 59 24.52 20.20 30.32
C LYS A 59 23.62 19.50 29.31
N THR A 60 23.53 18.18 29.40
CA THR A 60 22.67 17.38 28.53
C THR A 60 21.38 17.03 29.25
N LEU A 61 20.27 17.24 28.59
CA LEU A 61 18.95 16.76 28.98
C LEU A 61 18.56 15.64 28.00
N THR A 62 18.26 14.48 28.56
CA THR A 62 17.76 13.35 27.78
C THR A 62 16.25 13.30 27.86
N VAL A 63 15.59 13.26 26.70
CA VAL A 63 14.13 13.13 26.59
C VAL A 63 13.82 11.86 25.84
N ASN A 64 13.14 10.91 26.50
CA ASN A 64 12.61 9.73 25.85
C ASN A 64 11.20 10.04 25.35
N GLN A 65 10.98 9.83 24.05
CA GLN A 65 9.70 10.03 23.42
C GLN A 65 9.20 8.69 22.87
N GLU A 66 8.11 8.20 23.45
CA GLU A 66 7.45 7.00 22.96
C GLU A 66 6.84 7.26 21.58
N GLY A 67 7.02 6.28 20.70
CA GLY A 67 6.43 6.28 19.38
C GLY A 67 5.13 5.49 19.37
N CYS A 68 4.31 5.73 18.36
CA CYS A 68 3.12 4.92 18.10
C CYS A 68 3.43 3.61 17.36
N ARG A 69 4.70 3.36 17.05
CA ARG A 69 5.16 2.18 16.33
C ARG A 69 6.21 1.43 17.13
N GLN A 70 6.27 0.14 16.88
CA GLN A 70 7.35 -0.75 17.33
C GLN A 70 8.08 -1.33 16.11
N ALA A 71 9.32 -1.76 16.29
CA ALA A 71 10.06 -2.41 15.23
C ALA A 71 9.35 -3.70 14.79
N TYR A 72 9.16 -3.87 13.48
CA TYR A 72 8.69 -5.14 12.94
C TYR A 72 9.76 -6.21 13.12
N ILE A 73 9.40 -7.31 13.71
CA ILE A 73 10.29 -8.44 13.92
C ILE A 73 9.92 -9.53 12.91
N THR A 74 10.88 -9.95 12.12
CA THR A 74 10.72 -11.05 11.17
C THR A 74 10.60 -12.40 11.88
N SER A 75 10.14 -13.43 11.19
CA SER A 75 9.97 -14.77 11.75
C SER A 75 11.26 -15.38 12.32
N ASP A 76 12.42 -14.89 11.90
CA ASP A 76 13.75 -15.27 12.44
C ASP A 76 14.21 -14.39 13.60
N GLY A 77 13.33 -13.54 14.14
CA GLY A 77 13.60 -12.67 15.29
C GLY A 77 14.43 -11.44 15.01
N LYS A 78 14.67 -11.10 13.75
CA LYS A 78 15.44 -9.91 13.39
C LYS A 78 14.53 -8.71 13.12
N ARG A 79 15.05 -7.52 13.38
CA ARG A 79 14.38 -6.29 12.94
C ARG A 79 14.41 -6.20 11.43
N TRP A 80 13.24 -6.02 10.83
CA TRP A 80 13.19 -5.82 9.40
C TRP A 80 13.60 -4.39 9.03
N LEU A 81 14.48 -4.27 8.04
CA LEU A 81 14.97 -2.99 7.54
C LEU A 81 14.36 -2.72 6.18
N THR A 82 13.98 -1.48 5.94
CA THR A 82 13.62 -1.00 4.61
C THR A 82 14.86 -0.92 3.70
N SER A 83 14.64 -0.72 2.41
CA SER A 83 15.75 -0.63 1.43
C SER A 83 16.74 0.50 1.70
N ASP A 84 16.32 1.54 2.41
CA ASP A 84 17.14 2.64 2.86
C ASP A 84 17.74 2.43 4.28
N ASN A 85 17.74 1.19 4.74
CA ASN A 85 18.33 0.74 6.01
C ASN A 85 17.62 1.28 7.27
N ARG A 86 16.37 1.70 7.16
CA ARG A 86 15.54 2.12 8.30
C ARG A 86 14.82 0.92 8.90
N VAL A 87 14.58 0.97 10.20
CA VAL A 87 13.74 -0.04 10.85
C VAL A 87 12.28 0.19 10.47
N TYR A 88 11.67 -0.84 9.91
CA TYR A 88 10.26 -0.81 9.62
C TYR A 88 9.45 -0.89 10.92
N GLY A 89 8.55 0.06 11.11
CA GLY A 89 7.72 0.15 12.31
C GLY A 89 6.27 -0.24 12.04
N VAL A 90 5.73 -1.08 12.92
CA VAL A 90 4.31 -1.40 12.98
C VAL A 90 3.66 -0.67 14.16
N LEU A 91 2.35 -0.47 14.12
CA LEU A 91 1.64 0.23 15.19
C LEU A 91 1.71 -0.57 16.49
N LYS A 92 1.87 0.09 17.64
CA LYS A 92 1.69 -0.52 18.95
C LYS A 92 0.21 -0.53 19.31
N SER A 93 -0.34 -1.70 19.66
CA SER A 93 -1.76 -1.85 20.00
C SER A 93 -2.17 -1.05 21.24
N ASP A 94 -1.23 -0.88 22.17
CA ASP A 94 -1.39 -0.21 23.47
C ASP A 94 -0.64 1.13 23.55
N ALA A 95 -0.11 1.62 22.43
CA ALA A 95 0.61 2.87 22.43
C ALA A 95 -0.32 4.04 22.82
N PRO A 96 0.18 4.99 23.61
CA PRO A 96 -0.59 6.19 23.96
C PRO A 96 -0.84 7.11 22.75
N CYS A 97 -0.36 6.74 21.60
CA CYS A 97 -0.61 7.38 20.33
C CYS A 97 -2.06 7.16 19.91
N GLN A 98 -2.86 8.21 20.01
CA GLN A 98 -4.22 8.20 19.47
C GLN A 98 -4.22 8.31 17.94
N CYS A 99 -3.34 7.57 17.27
CA CYS A 99 -3.30 7.60 15.81
C CYS A 99 -4.54 6.94 15.20
N ASN A 100 -5.37 6.24 15.96
CA ASN A 100 -6.61 5.59 15.52
C ASN A 100 -6.51 5.09 14.08
N TYR A 101 -5.40 4.38 13.78
CA TYR A 101 -5.09 3.93 12.43
C TYR A 101 -4.87 5.05 11.39
N THR A 102 -4.65 6.30 11.79
CA THR A 102 -4.31 7.41 10.87
C THR A 102 -2.81 7.46 10.56
N CYS A 103 -1.97 6.78 11.33
CA CYS A 103 -0.55 6.67 11.03
C CYS A 103 -0.31 5.80 9.80
N PRO A 104 0.56 6.23 8.86
CA PRO A 104 0.97 5.36 7.76
C PRO A 104 1.59 4.07 8.26
N GLY A 105 1.26 2.95 7.62
CA GLY A 105 1.80 1.64 8.01
C GLY A 105 1.02 0.48 7.43
N VAL A 106 1.47 -0.70 7.80
CA VAL A 106 0.83 -1.96 7.46
C VAL A 106 0.41 -2.63 8.77
N PHE A 107 -0.83 -3.10 8.84
CA PHE A 107 -1.45 -3.71 10.00
C PHE A 107 -2.12 -5.01 9.61
N TYR A 108 -2.66 -5.74 10.58
CA TYR A 108 -3.31 -7.02 10.37
C TYR A 108 -4.78 -6.94 10.78
N VAL A 109 -5.61 -7.77 10.17
CA VAL A 109 -7.03 -7.88 10.51
C VAL A 109 -7.29 -9.24 11.12
N ARG A 110 -7.83 -9.28 12.34
CA ARG A 110 -8.28 -10.50 13.01
C ARG A 110 -9.61 -10.99 12.45
N PRO A 111 -10.00 -12.26 12.71
CA PRO A 111 -11.27 -12.80 12.23
C PRO A 111 -12.51 -12.02 12.69
N ASP A 112 -12.44 -11.33 13.82
CA ASP A 112 -13.50 -10.47 14.35
C ASP A 112 -13.58 -9.09 13.69
N GLY A 113 -12.67 -8.81 12.74
CA GLY A 113 -12.56 -7.53 12.04
C GLY A 113 -11.74 -6.48 12.77
N SER A 114 -11.27 -6.74 13.97
CA SER A 114 -10.40 -5.82 14.70
C SER A 114 -9.02 -5.71 14.03
N ILE A 115 -8.43 -4.51 14.10
CA ILE A 115 -7.11 -4.25 13.55
C ILE A 115 -6.07 -4.38 14.67
N THR A 116 -4.93 -4.96 14.34
CA THR A 116 -3.82 -5.21 15.26
C THR A 116 -2.48 -4.98 14.55
N ASP A 117 -1.44 -4.69 15.30
CA ASP A 117 -0.04 -4.68 14.86
C ASP A 117 0.68 -6.00 15.15
N GLU A 118 0.00 -6.93 15.82
CA GLU A 118 0.53 -8.26 16.13
C GLU A 118 0.15 -9.25 15.03
N PRO A 119 1.11 -9.78 14.26
CA PRO A 119 0.83 -10.79 13.25
C PRO A 119 0.46 -12.13 13.90
N SER A 120 -0.54 -12.78 13.32
CA SER A 120 -0.94 -14.13 13.69
C SER A 120 -1.47 -14.88 12.46
N ASN A 121 -1.29 -16.21 12.44
CA ASN A 121 -1.76 -17.05 11.32
C ASN A 121 -3.29 -17.04 11.15
N ASP A 122 -4.05 -16.66 12.16
CA ASP A 122 -5.50 -16.51 12.08
C ASP A 122 -5.95 -15.17 11.47
N CYS A 123 -5.04 -14.18 11.36
CA CYS A 123 -5.36 -12.94 10.67
C CYS A 123 -5.85 -13.22 9.25
N ILE A 124 -6.88 -12.46 8.84
CA ILE A 124 -7.60 -12.68 7.59
C ILE A 124 -7.13 -11.79 6.44
N GLY A 125 -6.27 -10.81 6.71
CA GLY A 125 -5.69 -9.91 5.72
C GLY A 125 -4.77 -8.88 6.32
N VAL A 126 -4.25 -8.03 5.45
CA VAL A 126 -3.27 -6.97 5.74
C VAL A 126 -3.87 -5.62 5.37
N VAL A 127 -3.86 -4.67 6.29
CA VAL A 127 -4.27 -3.28 6.02
C VAL A 127 -3.07 -2.47 5.58
N LEU A 128 -3.15 -1.88 4.41
CA LEU A 128 -2.26 -0.81 3.99
C LEU A 128 -2.89 0.54 4.32
N ASN A 129 -2.21 1.32 5.16
CA ASN A 129 -2.55 2.72 5.41
C ASN A 129 -1.40 3.60 4.93
N ALA A 130 -1.56 4.24 3.79
CA ALA A 130 -0.53 5.05 3.17
C ALA A 130 -1.13 6.21 2.38
N GLN A 131 -0.46 7.36 2.39
CA GLN A 131 -0.85 8.54 1.61
C GLN A 131 -2.34 8.93 1.80
N GLY A 132 -2.88 8.76 3.01
CA GLY A 132 -4.28 9.06 3.33
C GLY A 132 -5.31 8.08 2.78
N LYS A 133 -4.88 6.95 2.22
CA LYS A 133 -5.73 5.83 1.81
C LYS A 133 -5.55 4.65 2.73
N ARG A 134 -6.63 3.90 2.93
CA ARG A 134 -6.64 2.78 3.85
C ARG A 134 -7.59 1.70 3.36
N PHE A 135 -7.05 0.53 3.11
CA PHE A 135 -7.82 -0.64 2.69
C PHE A 135 -7.13 -1.93 3.13
N MET A 136 -7.91 -2.98 3.29
CA MET A 136 -7.43 -4.33 3.56
C MET A 136 -7.15 -5.04 2.25
N ILE A 137 -6.06 -5.79 2.22
CA ILE A 137 -5.65 -6.68 1.15
C ILE A 137 -5.95 -8.11 1.62
N GLU A 138 -6.56 -8.91 0.76
CA GLU A 138 -6.82 -10.32 1.06
C GLU A 138 -5.54 -11.09 1.42
N LYS A 139 -5.67 -12.07 2.31
CA LYS A 139 -4.54 -12.86 2.81
C LYS A 139 -3.90 -13.71 1.71
N ASN A 140 -4.71 -14.36 0.89
CA ASN A 140 -4.24 -15.25 -0.15
C ASN A 140 -4.73 -14.76 -1.50
N GLU A 141 -3.86 -14.81 -2.49
CA GLU A 141 -4.24 -14.66 -3.87
C GLU A 141 -5.09 -15.86 -4.26
N ASP A 142 -6.20 -15.60 -4.93
CA ASP A 142 -7.09 -16.69 -5.24
C ASP A 142 -6.48 -17.61 -6.29
N SER A 143 -6.18 -18.81 -5.82
CA SER A 143 -5.56 -19.87 -6.60
C SER A 143 -6.50 -21.06 -6.83
N ASN A 144 -7.78 -20.93 -6.46
CA ASN A 144 -8.70 -22.05 -6.50
C ASN A 144 -9.15 -22.36 -7.94
N GLU A 145 -9.00 -23.59 -8.37
CA GLU A 145 -9.47 -24.09 -9.67
C GLU A 145 -10.99 -23.86 -9.92
N SER A 146 -11.77 -23.61 -8.87
CA SER A 146 -13.20 -23.31 -8.98
C SER A 146 -13.51 -21.98 -9.66
N TYR A 147 -12.55 -21.07 -9.80
CA TYR A 147 -12.71 -19.80 -10.52
C TYR A 147 -12.56 -19.93 -12.05
N VAL A 148 -12.23 -21.09 -12.53
CA VAL A 148 -12.14 -21.37 -13.97
C VAL A 148 -13.50 -21.80 -14.46
N ILE A 149 -14.02 -21.14 -15.51
CA ILE A 149 -15.27 -21.59 -16.16
C ILE A 149 -15.05 -23.01 -16.69
N ALA A 150 -15.95 -23.92 -16.36
CA ALA A 150 -15.88 -25.31 -16.79
C ALA A 150 -15.74 -25.40 -18.31
N GLY A 151 -14.66 -26.04 -18.79
CA GLY A 151 -14.35 -26.17 -20.21
C GLY A 151 -13.25 -25.25 -20.73
N SER A 152 -12.85 -24.22 -20.02
CA SER A 152 -11.61 -23.50 -20.28
C SER A 152 -10.46 -24.42 -19.88
N GLY A 153 -9.56 -24.74 -20.82
CA GLY A 153 -8.39 -25.58 -20.53
C GLY A 153 -7.69 -25.08 -19.25
N LYS A 154 -7.34 -26.04 -18.37
CA LYS A 154 -6.62 -25.74 -17.13
C LYS A 154 -5.35 -24.95 -17.47
N ASP A 155 -5.41 -23.64 -17.27
CA ASP A 155 -4.20 -22.82 -17.28
C ASP A 155 -3.73 -22.71 -15.83
N SER A 156 -2.63 -23.33 -15.54
CA SER A 156 -2.02 -23.45 -14.21
C SER A 156 -1.51 -22.12 -13.63
N THR A 157 -1.87 -20.98 -14.24
CA THR A 157 -1.21 -19.70 -13.95
C THR A 157 -2.10 -18.68 -13.25
N TYR A 158 -3.36 -19.02 -12.88
CA TYR A 158 -4.26 -18.10 -12.12
C TYR A 158 -4.38 -16.70 -12.74
N VAL A 159 -4.58 -16.65 -14.04
CA VAL A 159 -4.64 -15.43 -14.82
C VAL A 159 -5.97 -15.33 -15.56
N PHE A 160 -6.55 -14.15 -15.58
CA PHE A 160 -7.93 -13.91 -16.00
C PHE A 160 -7.99 -12.78 -17.03
N TYR A 161 -9.02 -12.80 -17.87
CA TYR A 161 -9.34 -11.66 -18.72
C TYR A 161 -9.88 -10.51 -17.88
N TRP A 162 -9.60 -9.28 -18.31
CA TRP A 162 -10.13 -8.12 -17.63
C TRP A 162 -11.65 -8.00 -17.76
N GLY A 163 -12.16 -8.23 -18.95
CA GLY A 163 -13.56 -8.06 -19.27
C GLY A 163 -13.88 -8.49 -20.69
N GLU A 164 -15.03 -8.07 -21.18
CA GLU A 164 -15.45 -8.35 -22.55
C GLU A 164 -14.61 -7.55 -23.54
N TYR A 165 -14.02 -8.25 -24.51
CA TYR A 165 -13.19 -7.65 -25.53
C TYR A 165 -14.02 -6.76 -26.47
N ASN A 166 -13.46 -5.60 -26.83
CA ASN A 166 -14.04 -4.61 -27.72
C ASN A 166 -15.37 -4.01 -27.23
N THR A 167 -15.63 -4.09 -25.94
CA THR A 167 -16.84 -3.54 -25.30
C THR A 167 -16.45 -2.51 -24.26
N ASP A 168 -17.06 -1.32 -24.32
CA ASP A 168 -16.97 -0.30 -23.28
C ASP A 168 -17.77 -0.72 -22.07
N GLN A 169 -17.18 -0.68 -20.88
CA GLN A 169 -17.89 -1.02 -19.66
C GLN A 169 -18.61 0.21 -19.13
N THR A 170 -19.84 0.39 -19.58
CA THR A 170 -20.66 1.54 -19.19
C THR A 170 -20.72 1.68 -17.67
N GLY A 171 -20.23 2.82 -17.18
CA GLY A 171 -20.13 3.14 -15.75
C GLY A 171 -18.71 3.13 -15.19
N ILE A 172 -17.72 2.67 -15.99
CA ILE A 172 -16.29 2.84 -15.68
C ILE A 172 -15.76 4.00 -16.53
N THR A 173 -14.99 4.89 -15.90
CA THR A 173 -14.36 5.99 -16.61
C THR A 173 -13.19 5.51 -17.45
N ASN A 174 -13.15 5.85 -18.72
CA ASN A 174 -12.03 5.57 -19.60
C ASN A 174 -10.90 6.58 -19.39
N TYR A 175 -9.73 6.09 -19.01
CA TYR A 175 -8.51 6.88 -18.87
C TYR A 175 -7.53 6.52 -19.98
N ASN A 176 -7.25 7.44 -20.87
CA ASN A 176 -6.31 7.23 -22.00
C ASN A 176 -4.85 7.55 -21.66
N LYS A 177 -4.58 8.01 -20.46
CA LYS A 177 -3.25 8.36 -19.92
C LYS A 177 -3.08 7.81 -18.51
N ALA A 178 -1.84 7.51 -18.15
CA ALA A 178 -1.50 7.11 -16.77
C ALA A 178 -1.61 8.33 -15.85
N PHE A 179 -0.94 9.42 -16.21
CA PHE A 179 -0.89 10.67 -15.45
C PHE A 179 -0.45 11.84 -16.35
N GLY A 180 -1.02 13.02 -16.18
CA GLY A 180 -0.66 14.20 -16.98
C GLY A 180 -0.80 13.90 -18.47
N ASP A 181 0.30 14.00 -19.20
CA ASP A 181 0.37 13.65 -20.63
C ASP A 181 1.00 12.26 -20.89
N ASP A 182 1.45 11.58 -19.83
CA ASP A 182 2.08 10.27 -19.93
C ASP A 182 1.05 9.17 -20.21
N VAL A 183 1.22 8.46 -21.32
CA VAL A 183 0.38 7.31 -21.69
C VAL A 183 0.64 6.11 -20.78
N TYR A 184 1.86 5.95 -20.30
CA TYR A 184 2.28 4.95 -19.32
C TYR A 184 3.40 5.54 -18.44
N GLY A 185 3.72 4.88 -17.35
CA GLY A 185 4.79 5.31 -16.47
C GLY A 185 5.34 4.20 -15.60
N TYR A 186 6.34 4.55 -14.80
CA TYR A 186 6.99 3.64 -13.87
C TYR A 186 6.88 4.16 -12.45
N LEU A 187 6.46 3.30 -11.54
CA LEU A 187 6.43 3.52 -10.11
C LEU A 187 7.73 3.07 -9.48
N LYS A 188 8.14 3.76 -8.42
CA LYS A 188 9.22 3.32 -7.56
C LYS A 188 8.62 2.59 -6.35
N SER A 189 9.05 1.35 -6.12
CA SER A 189 8.71 0.61 -4.89
C SER A 189 9.65 1.01 -3.74
N GLU A 190 9.34 0.56 -2.54
CA GLU A 190 10.21 0.73 -1.35
C GLU A 190 11.62 0.16 -1.55
N SER A 191 11.78 -0.87 -2.37
CA SER A 191 13.10 -1.44 -2.69
C SER A 191 13.99 -0.53 -3.52
N GLY A 192 13.41 0.51 -4.10
CA GLY A 192 14.11 1.36 -5.04
C GLY A 192 14.44 0.69 -6.39
N SER A 193 14.11 -0.60 -6.54
CA SER A 193 14.34 -1.35 -7.76
C SER A 193 13.25 -1.08 -8.78
N TYR A 194 13.64 -0.60 -9.95
CA TYR A 194 12.79 -0.52 -11.13
C TYR A 194 13.67 -0.56 -12.38
N ASN A 195 13.13 -1.14 -13.44
CA ASN A 195 13.79 -1.21 -14.74
C ASN A 195 13.28 -0.08 -15.64
N GLY A 196 13.55 1.16 -15.27
CA GLY A 196 13.12 2.32 -16.07
C GLY A 196 13.35 3.61 -15.32
N THR A 197 13.25 4.74 -16.02
CA THR A 197 13.26 6.05 -15.35
C THR A 197 11.87 6.30 -14.80
N PRO A 198 11.70 6.50 -13.47
CA PRO A 198 10.40 6.84 -12.92
C PRO A 198 9.96 8.18 -13.50
N ASN A 199 8.77 8.21 -14.05
CA ASN A 199 8.14 9.43 -14.53
C ASN A 199 6.85 9.74 -13.74
N LEU A 200 6.55 8.93 -12.72
CA LEU A 200 5.39 9.13 -11.88
C LEU A 200 5.77 9.69 -10.51
N PRO A 201 4.94 10.56 -9.93
CA PRO A 201 5.20 11.14 -8.63
C PRO A 201 5.18 10.09 -7.51
N THR A 202 5.94 10.34 -6.46
CA THR A 202 5.99 9.47 -5.26
C THR A 202 4.72 9.53 -4.41
N ASN A 203 3.87 10.55 -4.62
CA ASN A 203 2.57 10.66 -3.99
C ASN A 203 1.47 10.55 -5.04
N VAL A 204 0.91 9.35 -5.20
CA VAL A 204 -0.14 9.08 -6.19
C VAL A 204 -1.52 9.56 -5.74
N THR A 205 -1.74 9.75 -4.44
CA THR A 205 -3.05 10.20 -3.92
C THR A 205 -3.31 11.69 -4.17
N ALA A 206 -2.28 12.47 -4.45
CA ALA A 206 -2.39 13.88 -4.80
C ALA A 206 -2.72 14.12 -6.28
N LEU A 207 -2.77 13.06 -7.10
CA LEU A 207 -3.03 13.18 -8.53
C LEU A 207 -4.51 13.45 -8.81
N THR A 208 -4.78 14.25 -9.82
CA THR A 208 -6.14 14.67 -10.17
C THR A 208 -6.59 14.23 -11.56
N ASN A 209 -5.69 13.62 -12.34
CA ASN A 209 -5.98 13.19 -13.72
C ASN A 209 -5.26 11.86 -14.06
N GLY A 210 -5.75 11.22 -15.10
CA GLY A 210 -5.24 9.93 -15.55
C GLY A 210 -5.66 8.74 -14.68
N ALA A 211 -5.25 7.54 -15.06
CA ALA A 211 -5.65 6.30 -14.40
C ALA A 211 -5.16 6.21 -12.95
N LEU A 212 -4.01 6.83 -12.64
CA LEU A 212 -3.50 6.87 -11.27
C LEU A 212 -4.36 7.70 -10.32
N SER A 213 -5.21 8.59 -10.82
CA SER A 213 -6.20 9.32 -10.03
C SER A 213 -7.52 8.55 -9.82
N ASP A 214 -7.64 7.36 -10.39
CA ASP A 214 -8.79 6.50 -10.17
C ASP A 214 -8.69 5.77 -8.82
N TRP A 215 -9.60 6.11 -7.91
CA TRP A 215 -9.75 5.52 -6.58
C TRP A 215 -11.10 4.81 -6.42
N LYS A 216 -11.79 4.52 -7.54
CA LYS A 216 -13.16 3.99 -7.56
C LYS A 216 -13.18 2.47 -7.74
N GLY A 217 -12.26 1.73 -7.12
CA GLY A 217 -12.15 0.28 -7.28
C GLY A 217 -13.45 -0.45 -7.00
N GLU A 218 -14.16 -0.11 -5.93
CA GLU A 218 -15.45 -0.69 -5.58
C GLU A 218 -16.51 -0.41 -6.66
N ALA A 219 -16.68 0.86 -7.07
CA ALA A 219 -17.66 1.24 -8.09
C ALA A 219 -17.36 0.55 -9.43
N ASN A 220 -16.11 0.51 -9.85
CA ASN A 220 -15.67 -0.19 -11.06
C ASN A 220 -15.97 -1.69 -10.97
N SER A 221 -15.69 -2.31 -9.81
CA SER A 221 -15.94 -3.73 -9.57
C SER A 221 -17.43 -4.08 -9.63
N ASN A 222 -18.31 -3.18 -9.17
CA ASN A 222 -19.75 -3.38 -9.27
C ASN A 222 -20.23 -3.41 -10.73
N VAL A 223 -19.53 -2.75 -11.65
CA VAL A 223 -19.76 -2.89 -13.08
C VAL A 223 -19.20 -4.21 -13.59
N LEU A 224 -17.95 -4.53 -13.24
CA LEU A 224 -17.24 -5.72 -13.72
C LEU A 224 -17.89 -7.04 -13.27
N LYS A 225 -18.52 -7.09 -12.10
CA LYS A 225 -19.29 -8.26 -11.62
C LYS A 225 -20.39 -8.72 -12.62
N ARG A 226 -20.83 -7.85 -13.52
CA ARG A 226 -21.82 -8.18 -14.56
C ARG A 226 -21.17 -8.81 -15.79
N VAL A 227 -19.85 -8.73 -15.90
CA VAL A 227 -19.07 -9.20 -17.05
C VAL A 227 -18.36 -10.49 -16.65
N THR A 228 -18.99 -11.60 -16.90
CA THR A 228 -18.52 -12.92 -16.41
C THR A 228 -17.68 -13.68 -17.41
N THR A 229 -17.69 -13.30 -18.70
CA THR A 229 -16.93 -13.93 -19.77
C THR A 229 -16.20 -12.91 -20.64
N GLY A 230 -15.19 -13.35 -21.37
CA GLY A 230 -14.41 -12.50 -22.27
C GLY A 230 -15.13 -12.02 -23.53
N GLY A 231 -16.35 -12.49 -23.79
CA GLY A 231 -17.15 -12.14 -24.96
C GLY A 231 -16.62 -12.71 -26.28
N GLY A 232 -17.41 -12.66 -27.34
CA GLY A 232 -17.01 -13.12 -28.69
C GLY A 232 -16.42 -14.54 -28.70
N SER A 233 -15.19 -14.68 -29.20
CA SER A 233 -14.47 -15.94 -29.22
C SER A 233 -13.87 -16.35 -27.87
N TYR A 234 -14.04 -15.54 -26.81
CA TYR A 234 -13.43 -15.71 -25.49
C TYR A 234 -14.45 -16.06 -24.40
N THR A 235 -15.62 -16.54 -24.78
CA THR A 235 -16.74 -16.87 -23.86
C THR A 235 -16.42 -17.99 -22.85
N SER A 236 -15.42 -18.82 -23.13
CA SER A 236 -14.97 -19.90 -22.24
C SER A 236 -13.98 -19.46 -21.17
N TYR A 237 -13.58 -18.20 -21.14
CA TYR A 237 -12.57 -17.70 -20.20
C TYR A 237 -13.20 -16.77 -19.15
N ALA A 238 -12.79 -17.00 -17.91
CA ALA A 238 -13.21 -16.19 -16.78
C ALA A 238 -12.61 -14.78 -16.86
N THR A 239 -13.43 -13.78 -16.54
CA THR A 239 -12.99 -12.42 -16.33
C THR A 239 -12.68 -12.17 -14.85
N ILE A 240 -12.01 -11.05 -14.55
CA ILE A 240 -11.79 -10.63 -13.15
C ILE A 240 -13.12 -10.37 -12.41
N GLY A 241 -14.20 -9.99 -13.12
CA GLY A 241 -15.52 -9.85 -12.54
C GLY A 241 -16.15 -11.19 -12.15
N HIS A 242 -15.96 -12.23 -12.97
CA HIS A 242 -16.39 -13.59 -12.63
C HIS A 242 -15.65 -14.11 -11.39
N VAL A 243 -14.35 -13.93 -11.36
CA VAL A 243 -13.49 -14.35 -10.24
C VAL A 243 -13.91 -13.67 -8.95
N LEU A 244 -14.17 -12.36 -8.98
CA LEU A 244 -14.66 -11.62 -7.82
C LEU A 244 -16.02 -12.18 -7.33
N ASN A 245 -16.97 -12.45 -8.24
CA ASN A 245 -18.27 -13.03 -7.84
C ASN A 245 -18.09 -14.38 -7.14
N THR A 246 -17.21 -15.21 -7.67
CA THR A 246 -16.95 -16.55 -7.10
C THR A 246 -16.25 -16.44 -5.75
N PHE A 247 -15.27 -15.52 -5.63
CA PHE A 247 -14.61 -15.21 -4.35
C PHE A 247 -15.63 -14.75 -3.29
N LEU A 248 -16.51 -13.82 -3.62
CA LEU A 248 -17.53 -13.32 -2.70
C LEU A 248 -18.49 -14.41 -2.21
N ALA A 249 -18.73 -15.44 -3.03
CA ALA A 249 -19.53 -16.60 -2.67
C ALA A 249 -18.76 -17.67 -1.87
N SER A 250 -17.45 -17.53 -1.73
CA SER A 250 -16.59 -18.51 -1.08
C SER A 250 -16.37 -18.22 0.41
N ALA A 251 -15.85 -19.21 1.13
CA ALA A 251 -15.40 -19.03 2.52
C ALA A 251 -14.18 -18.10 2.65
N ASP A 252 -13.45 -17.84 1.56
CA ASP A 252 -12.27 -17.00 1.56
C ASP A 252 -12.61 -15.51 1.71
N ALA A 253 -13.81 -15.10 1.28
CA ALA A 253 -14.34 -13.78 1.55
C ALA A 253 -14.61 -13.48 3.04
N LYS A 254 -14.52 -14.51 3.91
CA LYS A 254 -14.68 -14.39 5.37
C LYS A 254 -16.02 -13.76 5.81
N GLY A 255 -17.05 -13.92 4.98
CA GLY A 255 -18.39 -13.36 5.22
C GLY A 255 -18.53 -11.87 4.89
N TYR A 256 -17.50 -11.25 4.31
CA TYR A 256 -17.59 -9.89 3.80
C TYR A 256 -18.04 -9.89 2.34
N ASP A 257 -18.95 -9.02 1.98
CA ASP A 257 -19.52 -8.87 0.63
C ASP A 257 -19.00 -7.61 -0.10
N ASP A 258 -18.15 -6.84 0.56
CA ASP A 258 -17.61 -5.55 0.12
C ASP A 258 -16.19 -5.63 -0.45
N TRP A 259 -15.69 -6.82 -0.75
CA TRP A 259 -14.45 -7.00 -1.48
C TRP A 259 -14.58 -6.54 -2.93
N TYR A 260 -13.51 -5.95 -3.44
CA TYR A 260 -13.47 -5.44 -4.80
C TYR A 260 -12.05 -5.51 -5.42
N ILE A 261 -11.98 -5.32 -6.72
CA ILE A 261 -10.73 -5.25 -7.49
C ILE A 261 -10.16 -3.83 -7.36
N PRO A 262 -8.91 -3.66 -6.94
CA PRO A 262 -8.31 -2.34 -6.79
C PRO A 262 -8.34 -1.57 -8.12
N SER A 263 -8.64 -0.28 -8.05
CA SER A 263 -8.42 0.64 -9.18
C SER A 263 -6.92 0.86 -9.44
N CYS A 264 -6.59 1.50 -10.54
CA CYS A 264 -5.19 1.75 -10.91
C CYS A 264 -4.43 2.53 -9.83
N GLY A 265 -5.04 3.54 -9.21
CA GLY A 265 -4.45 4.28 -8.10
C GLY A 265 -4.20 3.41 -6.87
N GLN A 266 -5.19 2.57 -6.49
CA GLN A 266 -5.08 1.67 -5.34
C GLN A 266 -4.01 0.59 -5.58
N LEU A 267 -4.01 -0.04 -6.75
CA LEU A 267 -3.02 -1.07 -7.10
C LEU A 267 -1.60 -0.48 -7.18
N SER A 268 -1.47 0.74 -7.69
CA SER A 268 -0.19 1.47 -7.72
C SER A 268 0.33 1.77 -6.32
N LEU A 269 -0.56 2.14 -5.39
CA LEU A 269 -0.20 2.35 -3.99
C LEU A 269 0.30 1.05 -3.34
N ILE A 270 -0.34 -0.08 -3.60
CA ILE A 270 0.13 -1.39 -3.14
C ILE A 270 1.54 -1.67 -3.67
N TYR A 271 1.79 -1.43 -4.96
CA TYR A 271 3.12 -1.65 -5.53
C TYR A 271 4.19 -0.76 -4.88
N MET A 272 3.88 0.50 -4.60
CA MET A 272 4.83 1.40 -3.95
C MET A 272 5.26 0.91 -2.56
N TYR A 273 4.36 0.22 -1.83
CA TYR A 273 4.60 -0.36 -0.51
C TYR A 273 4.71 -1.90 -0.55
N LEU A 274 5.14 -2.44 -1.69
CA LEU A 274 5.11 -3.87 -1.97
C LEU A 274 5.91 -4.72 -0.98
N ILE A 275 7.08 -4.25 -0.57
CA ILE A 275 7.91 -4.98 0.40
C ILE A 275 7.22 -5.06 1.75
N SER A 276 6.71 -3.93 2.24
CA SER A 276 5.97 -3.86 3.50
C SER A 276 4.74 -4.78 3.48
N VAL A 277 3.97 -4.73 2.40
CA VAL A 277 2.78 -5.57 2.21
C VAL A 277 3.15 -7.04 2.13
N ASN A 278 4.15 -7.41 1.33
CA ASN A 278 4.56 -8.80 1.18
C ASN A 278 5.12 -9.41 2.46
N ASN A 279 5.90 -8.63 3.23
CA ASN A 279 6.38 -9.11 4.52
C ASN A 279 5.26 -9.26 5.55
N ALA A 280 4.29 -8.36 5.53
CA ALA A 280 3.12 -8.49 6.39
C ALA A 280 2.25 -9.69 6.01
N LEU A 281 2.04 -9.94 4.73
CA LEU A 281 1.33 -11.15 4.26
C LEU A 281 2.06 -12.42 4.72
N LEU A 282 3.38 -12.46 4.54
CA LEU A 282 4.20 -13.59 4.98
C LEU A 282 4.11 -13.79 6.50
N ALA A 283 4.11 -12.72 7.29
CA ALA A 283 4.03 -12.78 8.75
C ALA A 283 2.74 -13.41 9.29
N ILE A 284 1.65 -13.33 8.52
CA ILE A 284 0.37 -13.97 8.87
C ILE A 284 0.17 -15.32 8.15
N GLY A 285 1.20 -15.87 7.53
CA GLY A 285 1.12 -17.12 6.74
C GLY A 285 0.28 -16.96 5.47
N GLY A 286 0.19 -15.75 4.93
CA GLY A 286 -0.50 -15.44 3.69
C GLY A 286 0.40 -15.53 2.47
N GLN A 287 -0.21 -15.43 1.30
CA GLN A 287 0.49 -15.44 0.03
C GLN A 287 0.96 -14.04 -0.36
N GLN A 288 2.24 -13.91 -0.64
CA GLN A 288 2.82 -12.66 -1.14
C GLN A 288 2.34 -12.35 -2.57
N PHE A 289 2.35 -11.08 -2.95
CA PHE A 289 2.23 -10.71 -4.36
C PHE A 289 3.40 -11.30 -5.16
N ASN A 290 3.09 -11.85 -6.31
CA ASN A 290 4.12 -12.36 -7.21
C ASN A 290 4.83 -11.19 -7.91
N THR A 291 6.11 -11.00 -7.58
CA THR A 291 6.94 -9.91 -8.11
C THR A 291 7.45 -10.14 -9.53
N SER A 292 7.04 -11.22 -10.19
CA SER A 292 7.46 -11.53 -11.57
C SER A 292 6.32 -11.45 -12.57
N THR A 293 5.18 -10.83 -12.21
CA THR A 293 3.97 -10.85 -13.03
C THR A 293 3.24 -9.49 -13.05
N ILE A 294 2.15 -9.48 -13.79
CA ILE A 294 1.26 -8.33 -13.99
C ILE A 294 -0.04 -8.56 -13.23
N TYR A 295 -0.57 -7.51 -12.62
CA TYR A 295 -1.86 -7.49 -11.97
C TYR A 295 -2.82 -6.52 -12.66
N TRP A 296 -4.04 -6.99 -12.93
CA TRP A 296 -5.13 -6.13 -13.38
C TRP A 296 -5.56 -5.15 -12.31
N SER A 297 -5.86 -3.94 -12.73
CA SER A 297 -6.71 -3.03 -11.96
C SER A 297 -8.15 -3.04 -12.50
N SER A 298 -9.10 -2.49 -11.77
CA SER A 298 -10.48 -2.33 -12.24
C SER A 298 -10.69 -1.12 -13.16
N SER A 299 -9.63 -0.36 -13.46
CA SER A 299 -9.70 0.86 -14.28
C SER A 299 -9.67 0.53 -15.77
N GLU A 300 -10.53 1.18 -16.54
CA GLU A 300 -10.64 1.02 -18.00
C GLU A 300 -9.83 2.09 -18.74
N ALA A 301 -9.28 1.75 -19.88
CA ALA A 301 -8.58 2.69 -20.75
C ALA A 301 -9.35 2.97 -22.05
N SER A 302 -10.05 1.98 -22.58
CA SER A 302 -10.87 2.07 -23.80
C SER A 302 -11.68 0.79 -23.97
N THR A 303 -12.50 0.72 -25.00
CA THR A 303 -13.23 -0.50 -25.38
C THR A 303 -12.34 -1.73 -25.50
N LYS A 304 -11.06 -1.57 -25.82
CA LYS A 304 -10.10 -2.68 -26.02
C LYS A 304 -9.07 -2.82 -24.91
N LYS A 305 -8.91 -1.82 -24.04
CA LYS A 305 -7.78 -1.74 -23.12
C LYS A 305 -8.22 -1.48 -21.68
N ALA A 306 -7.49 -2.07 -20.75
CA ALA A 306 -7.63 -1.83 -19.33
C ALA A 306 -6.27 -1.58 -18.67
N TRP A 307 -6.26 -0.93 -17.52
CA TRP A 307 -5.03 -0.60 -16.80
C TRP A 307 -4.54 -1.75 -15.95
N TYR A 308 -3.23 -1.90 -15.91
CA TYR A 308 -2.53 -2.86 -15.09
C TYR A 308 -1.28 -2.26 -14.45
N VAL A 309 -0.76 -2.92 -13.45
CA VAL A 309 0.55 -2.67 -12.86
C VAL A 309 1.42 -3.92 -13.00
N ASN A 310 2.59 -3.75 -13.60
CA ASN A 310 3.58 -4.81 -13.70
C ASN A 310 4.45 -4.82 -12.44
N PHE A 311 4.30 -5.84 -11.62
CA PHE A 311 5.01 -5.96 -10.34
C PHE A 311 6.48 -6.36 -10.48
N SER A 312 6.94 -6.72 -11.70
CA SER A 312 8.35 -6.99 -11.93
C SER A 312 9.19 -5.71 -12.10
N ASN A 313 8.58 -4.59 -12.50
CA ASN A 313 9.32 -3.37 -12.83
C ASN A 313 8.57 -2.06 -12.54
N GLY A 314 7.38 -2.12 -11.94
CA GLY A 314 6.59 -0.94 -11.59
C GLY A 314 5.93 -0.22 -12.77
N ARG A 315 5.88 -0.82 -13.95
CA ARG A 315 5.21 -0.22 -15.11
C ARG A 315 3.71 -0.19 -14.91
N VAL A 316 3.13 0.98 -15.05
CA VAL A 316 1.68 1.22 -15.13
C VAL A 316 1.35 1.49 -16.60
N ASP A 317 0.53 0.65 -17.19
CA ASP A 317 0.20 0.74 -18.62
C ASP A 317 -1.20 0.18 -18.89
N SER A 318 -1.75 0.51 -20.04
CA SER A 318 -3.00 -0.05 -20.56
C SER A 318 -2.80 -0.85 -21.85
N GLY A 319 -1.57 -1.08 -22.27
CA GLY A 319 -1.22 -1.90 -23.42
C GLY A 319 0.02 -1.52 -24.15
N TYR A 320 0.75 -2.53 -24.59
CA TYR A 320 1.91 -2.38 -25.43
C TYR A 320 1.50 -1.81 -26.80
N ALA A 321 2.30 -0.90 -27.36
CA ALA A 321 2.02 -0.17 -28.60
C ALA A 321 1.79 -1.03 -29.84
N ILE A 322 1.99 -2.35 -29.77
CA ILE A 322 1.92 -3.29 -30.91
C ILE A 322 0.79 -4.31 -30.74
N ALA A 323 0.26 -4.55 -29.54
CA ALA A 323 -0.82 -5.50 -29.31
C ALA A 323 -2.16 -4.77 -29.23
N SER A 324 -3.05 -5.05 -30.17
CA SER A 324 -4.30 -4.30 -30.37
C SER A 324 -5.42 -4.64 -29.39
N SER A 325 -5.21 -5.48 -28.38
CA SER A 325 -6.30 -5.86 -27.49
C SER A 325 -5.81 -6.44 -26.18
N ILE A 326 -5.96 -5.70 -25.10
CA ILE A 326 -5.44 -6.08 -23.82
C ILE A 326 -6.49 -6.64 -22.88
N LYS A 327 -7.77 -6.27 -23.00
CA LYS A 327 -8.82 -6.85 -22.15
C LYS A 327 -8.89 -8.39 -22.22
N ASN A 328 -8.38 -8.99 -23.26
CA ASN A 328 -8.24 -10.43 -23.42
C ASN A 328 -6.80 -10.96 -23.24
N ASP A 329 -5.89 -10.12 -22.71
CA ASP A 329 -4.69 -10.65 -22.08
C ASP A 329 -5.04 -11.25 -20.72
N ARG A 330 -4.18 -12.13 -20.22
CA ARG A 330 -4.43 -12.86 -18.98
C ARG A 330 -3.44 -12.42 -17.92
N TYR A 331 -3.94 -11.73 -16.91
CA TYR A 331 -3.14 -11.28 -15.78
C TYR A 331 -3.80 -11.66 -14.46
N ARG A 332 -3.05 -11.55 -13.38
CA ARG A 332 -3.51 -11.85 -12.02
C ARG A 332 -4.45 -10.76 -11.53
N VAL A 333 -5.23 -11.10 -10.53
CA VAL A 333 -6.05 -10.17 -9.76
C VAL A 333 -5.86 -10.45 -8.28
N ARG A 334 -5.96 -9.42 -7.45
CA ARG A 334 -5.99 -9.52 -6.00
C ARG A 334 -7.04 -8.57 -5.44
N PHE A 335 -7.79 -9.03 -4.45
CA PHE A 335 -8.91 -8.27 -3.94
C PHE A 335 -8.51 -7.43 -2.75
N ILE A 336 -9.18 -6.30 -2.62
CA ILE A 336 -9.09 -5.40 -1.47
C ILE A 336 -10.49 -5.04 -1.00
N ARG A 337 -10.59 -4.51 0.22
CA ARG A 337 -11.82 -3.89 0.74
C ARG A 337 -11.47 -2.68 1.56
N ASP A 338 -12.38 -1.70 1.59
CA ASP A 338 -12.19 -0.52 2.44
C ASP A 338 -12.33 -0.90 3.91
N ILE A 339 -11.50 -0.29 4.73
CA ILE A 339 -11.59 -0.36 6.19
C ILE A 339 -11.97 1.02 6.69
N LEU A 340 -13.18 1.15 7.16
CA LEU A 340 -13.64 2.39 7.79
C LEU A 340 -12.85 2.66 9.08
N PRO A 341 -12.62 3.94 9.41
CA PRO A 341 -11.92 4.33 10.63
C PRO A 341 -12.67 3.93 11.89
#